data_247670ece54465775b979ea3f3e48d2b
#
_entry.id   247670ece54465775b979ea3f3e48d2b
#
_cell.length_a   1.000
_cell.length_b   1.000
_cell.length_c   1.000
_cell.angle_alpha   90.00
_cell.angle_beta   90.00
_cell.angle_gamma   90.00
#
_symmetry.space_group_name_H-M   'P 1'
#
loop_
_entity.id
_entity.type
_entity.pdbx_description
1 polymer ?
#
loop_
_entity_poly.entity_id
_entity_poly.type
_entity_poly.pdbx_seq_one_letter_code
_entity_poly.pdbx_strand_id
1 'polypeptide(L)'
;MIETKIKSIALKDREKIIKIRRQIHSNPELAFKEFKTSKLIKEELDKLNIEYIDVAGTGVLATIKGKNNSGKTILLRADMDALPIKEENELEFKSINDNMHACGHDAHVSWLLGTAMILNHIKEELNGNVKLLFQPGEEKGGSDIVIKENVLEGVDALATGHCWPTIESGKIGIARNCAMAATNTFEITIIGKGGHGAEPHNCIDPIAVGNAVYSSIQQIVSRKIDPVIPVVVSVCSFNSGVSKNIIPDICILQGTIRAISQEKVIEVSKILENIVRSVCKAHGADCKFEKSAGGDAVINDKNMIELGRRSACKILGDENVEMIDFPAMTGEDFAIYMKEKPGLFMYIGVGNKEKNINYRLHNNKFDIDEKCLSTASSLLSQLAVDYLCQF
;
A
#
# COMPACT_ATOMS: atom_id res chain seq x y z
N MET A 1 -32.16 -12.11 -4.31
CA MET A 1 -31.28 -11.11 -4.96
C MET A 1 -29.84 -11.59 -4.81
N ILE A 2 -28.93 -11.22 -5.73
CA ILE A 2 -27.56 -11.74 -5.78
C ILE A 2 -26.75 -11.35 -4.54
N GLU A 3 -26.98 -10.15 -3.98
CA GLU A 3 -26.35 -9.66 -2.73
C GLU A 3 -26.61 -10.57 -1.54
N THR A 4 -27.85 -11.10 -1.39
CA THR A 4 -28.21 -12.03 -0.32
C THR A 4 -27.47 -13.35 -0.47
N LYS A 5 -27.32 -13.82 -1.72
CA LYS A 5 -26.56 -15.02 -2.06
C LYS A 5 -25.05 -14.85 -1.73
N ILE A 6 -24.46 -13.70 -2.12
CA ILE A 6 -23.08 -13.36 -1.79
C ILE A 6 -22.85 -13.38 -0.29
N LYS A 7 -23.67 -12.67 0.50
CA LYS A 7 -23.57 -12.64 1.98
C LYS A 7 -23.71 -14.03 2.60
N SER A 8 -24.65 -14.84 2.09
CA SER A 8 -24.88 -16.21 2.60
C SER A 8 -23.66 -17.11 2.37
N ILE A 9 -23.04 -17.03 1.18
CA ILE A 9 -21.85 -17.83 0.85
C ILE A 9 -20.66 -17.36 1.70
N ALA A 10 -20.44 -16.04 1.79
CA ALA A 10 -19.36 -15.48 2.62
C ALA A 10 -19.46 -15.89 4.10
N LEU A 11 -20.68 -15.93 4.63
CA LEU A 11 -20.91 -16.37 6.01
C LEU A 11 -20.65 -17.88 6.18
N LYS A 12 -21.06 -18.69 5.21
CA LYS A 12 -20.83 -20.14 5.20
C LYS A 12 -19.33 -20.48 5.15
N ASP A 13 -18.56 -19.75 4.33
CA ASP A 13 -17.14 -20.03 4.12
C ASP A 13 -16.23 -19.26 5.10
N ARG A 14 -16.79 -18.50 6.03
CA ARG A 14 -16.06 -17.62 6.96
C ARG A 14 -14.95 -18.34 7.71
N GLU A 15 -15.24 -19.48 8.32
CA GLU A 15 -14.25 -20.23 9.11
C GLU A 15 -13.09 -20.76 8.22
N LYS A 16 -13.39 -21.08 6.97
CA LYS A 16 -12.37 -21.49 6.01
C LYS A 16 -11.45 -20.30 5.68
N ILE A 17 -12.03 -19.12 5.41
CA ILE A 17 -11.26 -17.90 5.11
C ILE A 17 -10.37 -17.51 6.30
N ILE A 18 -10.90 -17.57 7.53
CA ILE A 18 -10.12 -17.33 8.76
C ILE A 18 -8.95 -18.31 8.88
N LYS A 19 -9.19 -19.59 8.62
CA LYS A 19 -8.14 -20.62 8.67
C LYS A 19 -7.03 -20.36 7.66
N ILE A 20 -7.38 -19.94 6.45
CA ILE A 20 -6.42 -19.54 5.40
C ILE A 20 -5.57 -18.37 5.90
N ARG A 21 -6.18 -17.30 6.42
CA ARG A 21 -5.47 -16.15 7.00
C ARG A 21 -4.47 -16.58 8.05
N ARG A 22 -4.89 -17.37 9.03
CA ARG A 22 -4.05 -17.82 10.13
C ARG A 22 -2.88 -18.70 9.68
N GLN A 23 -3.08 -19.50 8.63
CA GLN A 23 -2.03 -20.32 8.04
C GLN A 23 -0.96 -19.47 7.34
N ILE A 24 -1.36 -18.40 6.63
CA ILE A 24 -0.43 -17.45 6.01
C ILE A 24 0.26 -16.65 7.10
N HIS A 25 -0.48 -16.10 8.05
CA HIS A 25 0.02 -15.28 9.15
C HIS A 25 1.12 -15.99 9.97
N SER A 26 0.95 -17.28 10.25
CA SER A 26 1.95 -18.06 11.00
C SER A 26 3.21 -18.38 10.20
N ASN A 27 3.21 -18.21 8.88
CA ASN A 27 4.32 -18.50 7.99
C ASN A 27 4.67 -17.32 7.07
N PRO A 28 4.94 -16.11 7.62
CA PRO A 28 5.15 -14.93 6.81
C PRO A 28 6.44 -15.03 5.99
N GLU A 29 6.34 -14.66 4.72
CA GLU A 29 7.42 -14.71 3.74
C GLU A 29 7.68 -13.31 3.18
N LEU A 30 8.95 -12.94 3.02
CA LEU A 30 9.34 -11.64 2.50
C LEU A 30 9.10 -11.53 0.99
N ALA A 31 9.06 -10.30 0.50
CA ALA A 31 8.91 -9.94 -0.91
C ALA A 31 9.73 -10.84 -1.85
N PHE A 32 9.06 -11.40 -2.87
CA PHE A 32 9.58 -12.34 -3.87
C PHE A 32 10.09 -13.69 -3.30
N LYS A 33 9.69 -14.03 -2.08
CA LYS A 33 10.00 -15.31 -1.41
C LYS A 33 8.74 -16.00 -0.87
N GLU A 34 7.56 -15.59 -1.34
CA GLU A 34 6.24 -16.02 -0.88
C GLU A 34 5.85 -17.40 -1.45
N PHE A 35 6.78 -18.36 -1.42
CA PHE A 35 6.59 -19.69 -2.05
C PHE A 35 5.51 -20.53 -1.38
N LYS A 36 5.41 -20.50 -0.04
CA LYS A 36 4.37 -21.26 0.69
C LYS A 36 3.01 -20.61 0.50
N THR A 37 2.95 -19.28 0.52
CA THR A 37 1.74 -18.49 0.29
C THR A 37 1.24 -18.73 -1.14
N SER A 38 2.11 -18.65 -2.15
CA SER A 38 1.80 -18.98 -3.54
C SER A 38 1.26 -20.41 -3.70
N LYS A 39 1.91 -21.38 -3.06
CA LYS A 39 1.46 -22.78 -3.09
C LYS A 39 0.07 -22.93 -2.47
N LEU A 40 -0.18 -22.30 -1.32
CA LEU A 40 -1.50 -22.33 -0.66
C LEU A 40 -2.59 -21.74 -1.56
N ILE A 41 -2.32 -20.59 -2.22
CA ILE A 41 -3.24 -19.95 -3.14
C ILE A 41 -3.60 -20.92 -4.27
N LYS A 42 -2.62 -21.55 -4.91
CA LYS A 42 -2.82 -22.52 -6.00
C LYS A 42 -3.64 -23.72 -5.53
N GLU A 43 -3.33 -24.28 -4.35
CA GLU A 43 -4.09 -25.40 -3.78
C GLU A 43 -5.57 -25.04 -3.52
N GLU A 44 -5.87 -23.81 -3.08
CA GLU A 44 -7.26 -23.37 -2.91
C GLU A 44 -7.97 -23.10 -4.25
N LEU A 45 -7.27 -22.58 -5.25
CA LEU A 45 -7.80 -22.39 -6.61
C LEU A 45 -8.06 -23.73 -7.31
N ASP A 46 -7.17 -24.72 -7.14
CA ASP A 46 -7.36 -26.08 -7.66
C ASP A 46 -8.62 -26.74 -7.10
N LYS A 47 -8.89 -26.61 -5.79
CA LYS A 47 -10.12 -27.10 -5.14
C LYS A 47 -11.39 -26.47 -5.71
N LEU A 48 -11.28 -25.27 -6.27
CA LEU A 48 -12.37 -24.54 -6.92
C LEU A 48 -12.45 -24.79 -8.43
N ASN A 49 -11.49 -25.53 -9.01
CA ASN A 49 -11.32 -25.69 -10.45
C ASN A 49 -11.24 -24.32 -11.18
N ILE A 50 -10.51 -23.36 -10.63
CA ILE A 50 -10.25 -22.04 -11.24
C ILE A 50 -8.90 -22.09 -11.92
N GLU A 51 -8.85 -21.73 -13.20
CA GLU A 51 -7.62 -21.64 -14.00
C GLU A 51 -6.74 -20.48 -13.52
N TYR A 52 -5.44 -20.70 -13.45
CA TYR A 52 -4.46 -19.67 -13.10
C TYR A 52 -3.14 -19.82 -13.84
N ILE A 53 -2.36 -18.77 -13.84
CA ILE A 53 -0.96 -18.75 -14.30
C ILE A 53 -0.08 -18.15 -13.22
N ASP A 54 1.20 -18.51 -13.25
CA ASP A 54 2.24 -17.89 -12.39
C ASP A 54 2.63 -16.54 -12.97
N VAL A 55 2.88 -15.56 -12.09
CA VAL A 55 3.36 -14.21 -12.45
C VAL A 55 4.45 -13.78 -11.50
N ALA A 56 5.47 -13.10 -11.99
CA ALA A 56 6.59 -12.53 -11.22
C ALA A 56 7.20 -13.53 -10.21
N GLY A 57 7.27 -14.81 -10.57
CA GLY A 57 7.89 -15.88 -9.79
C GLY A 57 7.01 -16.48 -8.72
N THR A 58 6.49 -15.73 -7.76
CA THR A 58 5.64 -16.23 -6.66
C THR A 58 4.18 -15.78 -6.75
N GLY A 59 3.87 -14.79 -7.57
CA GLY A 59 2.51 -14.32 -7.78
C GLY A 59 1.64 -15.28 -8.58
N VAL A 60 0.33 -15.06 -8.51
CA VAL A 60 -0.68 -15.90 -9.17
C VAL A 60 -1.74 -15.00 -9.81
N LEU A 61 -2.06 -15.24 -11.08
CA LEU A 61 -3.17 -14.60 -11.78
C LEU A 61 -4.22 -15.66 -12.16
N ALA A 62 -5.34 -15.64 -11.47
CA ALA A 62 -6.46 -16.55 -11.73
C ALA A 62 -7.57 -15.87 -12.55
N THR A 63 -8.36 -16.66 -13.27
CA THR A 63 -9.46 -16.14 -14.10
C THR A 63 -10.75 -16.91 -13.86
N ILE A 64 -11.80 -16.21 -13.47
CA ILE A 64 -13.17 -16.73 -13.40
C ILE A 64 -13.93 -16.23 -14.63
N LYS A 65 -14.29 -17.15 -15.53
CA LYS A 65 -15.07 -16.88 -16.74
C LYS A 65 -16.56 -16.97 -16.38
N GLY A 66 -17.31 -15.90 -16.63
CA GLY A 66 -18.76 -15.90 -16.48
C GLY A 66 -19.49 -16.52 -17.68
N LYS A 67 -20.80 -16.67 -17.52
CA LYS A 67 -21.67 -17.28 -18.56
C LYS A 67 -21.67 -16.49 -19.86
N ASN A 68 -21.81 -15.18 -19.77
CA ASN A 68 -21.77 -14.28 -20.92
C ASN A 68 -20.37 -13.71 -21.03
N ASN A 69 -19.56 -14.24 -21.93
CA ASN A 69 -18.24 -13.70 -22.22
C ASN A 69 -18.38 -12.36 -23.00
N SER A 70 -19.02 -11.36 -22.37
CA SER A 70 -19.39 -10.07 -22.96
C SER A 70 -18.18 -9.17 -23.29
N GLY A 71 -16.99 -9.65 -23.05
CA GLY A 71 -15.76 -8.91 -23.26
C GLY A 71 -15.36 -7.98 -22.11
N LYS A 72 -16.20 -7.75 -21.09
CA LYS A 72 -15.82 -6.95 -19.90
C LYS A 72 -15.08 -7.81 -18.87
N THR A 73 -14.00 -7.26 -18.35
CA THR A 73 -13.17 -7.93 -17.32
C THR A 73 -12.78 -6.94 -16.25
N ILE A 74 -13.06 -7.28 -14.99
CA ILE A 74 -12.53 -6.57 -13.82
C ILE A 74 -11.40 -7.39 -13.20
N LEU A 75 -10.31 -6.73 -12.79
CA LEU A 75 -9.24 -7.34 -12.02
C LEU A 75 -9.34 -6.91 -10.56
N LEU A 76 -9.36 -7.89 -9.66
CA LEU A 76 -9.27 -7.69 -8.22
C LEU A 76 -7.89 -8.11 -7.74
N ARG A 77 -7.24 -7.31 -6.89
CA ARG A 77 -5.86 -7.55 -6.44
C ARG A 77 -5.78 -7.77 -4.93
N ALA A 78 -4.89 -8.65 -4.52
CA ALA A 78 -4.33 -8.73 -3.17
C ALA A 78 -2.81 -8.86 -3.27
N ASP A 79 -2.09 -8.12 -2.45
CA ASP A 79 -0.67 -8.31 -2.17
C ASP A 79 -0.46 -9.51 -1.23
N MET A 80 0.78 -10.04 -1.13
CA MET A 80 0.99 -11.29 -0.41
C MET A 80 2.29 -11.38 0.41
N ASP A 81 3.14 -10.38 0.37
CA ASP A 81 4.42 -10.37 1.08
C ASP A 81 4.30 -9.91 2.55
N ALA A 82 5.29 -10.23 3.34
CA ALA A 82 5.43 -9.85 4.74
C ALA A 82 6.66 -8.95 4.96
N LEU A 83 6.75 -8.40 6.16
CA LEU A 83 7.81 -7.48 6.58
C LEU A 83 8.82 -8.15 7.52
N PRO A 84 10.11 -7.70 7.53
CA PRO A 84 11.14 -8.18 8.45
C PRO A 84 10.94 -7.54 9.86
N ILE A 85 9.80 -7.82 10.47
CA ILE A 85 9.39 -7.34 11.78
C ILE A 85 9.13 -8.54 12.66
N LYS A 86 9.75 -8.59 13.83
CA LYS A 86 9.49 -9.64 14.81
C LYS A 86 8.17 -9.38 15.53
N GLU A 87 7.23 -10.29 15.37
CA GLU A 87 5.92 -10.18 15.97
C GLU A 87 5.96 -10.31 17.50
N GLU A 88 5.23 -9.42 18.20
CA GLU A 88 5.11 -9.41 19.66
C GLU A 88 3.69 -9.75 20.18
N ASN A 89 2.78 -10.12 19.28
CA ASN A 89 1.44 -10.57 19.69
C ASN A 89 1.49 -11.92 20.41
N GLU A 90 0.47 -12.17 21.25
CA GLU A 90 0.25 -13.46 21.92
C GLU A 90 -0.92 -14.20 21.23
N LEU A 91 -0.75 -14.55 19.94
CA LEU A 91 -1.73 -15.26 19.14
C LEU A 91 -1.37 -16.74 19.04
N GLU A 92 -2.37 -17.63 19.02
CA GLU A 92 -2.16 -19.07 18.78
C GLU A 92 -1.50 -19.34 17.40
N PHE A 93 -1.74 -18.46 16.44
CA PHE A 93 -1.22 -18.53 15.08
C PHE A 93 -0.13 -17.46 14.81
N LYS A 94 0.53 -16.98 15.85
CA LYS A 94 1.67 -16.07 15.77
C LYS A 94 2.71 -16.57 14.79
N SER A 95 3.41 -15.64 14.14
CA SER A 95 4.56 -15.92 13.27
C SER A 95 5.57 -16.89 13.94
N ILE A 96 5.97 -17.91 13.18
CA ILE A 96 6.99 -18.89 13.61
C ILE A 96 8.43 -18.48 13.24
N ASN A 97 8.60 -17.31 12.62
CA ASN A 97 9.92 -16.78 12.21
C ASN A 97 10.05 -15.29 12.60
N ASP A 98 11.13 -14.63 12.18
CA ASP A 98 11.39 -13.22 12.51
C ASP A 98 10.73 -12.22 11.54
N ASN A 99 9.74 -12.65 10.75
CA ASN A 99 8.94 -11.80 9.88
C ASN A 99 7.50 -11.72 10.41
N MET A 100 6.71 -10.77 9.91
CA MET A 100 5.32 -10.58 10.31
C MET A 100 4.50 -9.98 9.16
N HIS A 101 3.25 -10.40 9.02
CA HIS A 101 2.26 -9.70 8.18
C HIS A 101 1.75 -8.42 8.86
N ALA A 102 2.68 -7.47 9.12
CA ALA A 102 2.37 -6.23 9.82
C ALA A 102 1.64 -5.18 8.96
N CYS A 103 1.42 -5.48 7.66
CA CYS A 103 0.61 -4.68 6.74
C CYS A 103 -0.76 -5.34 6.44
N GLY A 104 -0.97 -6.59 6.85
CA GLY A 104 -2.25 -7.29 6.70
C GLY A 104 -2.41 -8.03 5.36
N HIS A 105 -1.34 -8.27 4.61
CA HIS A 105 -1.40 -8.96 3.33
C HIS A 105 -1.89 -10.42 3.45
N ASP A 106 -1.73 -11.07 4.60
CA ASP A 106 -2.36 -12.34 4.95
C ASP A 106 -3.90 -12.26 4.89
N ALA A 107 -4.48 -11.15 5.34
CA ALA A 107 -5.90 -10.90 5.22
C ALA A 107 -6.31 -10.59 3.78
N HIS A 108 -5.48 -9.82 3.03
CA HIS A 108 -5.75 -9.47 1.64
C HIS A 108 -5.83 -10.74 0.76
N VAL A 109 -4.85 -11.64 0.86
CA VAL A 109 -4.89 -12.95 0.18
C VAL A 109 -6.15 -13.74 0.59
N SER A 110 -6.45 -13.77 1.89
CA SER A 110 -7.55 -14.59 2.41
C SER A 110 -8.91 -14.11 1.95
N TRP A 111 -9.17 -12.80 1.95
CA TRP A 111 -10.45 -12.29 1.44
C TRP A 111 -10.54 -12.38 -0.08
N LEU A 112 -9.42 -12.29 -0.83
CA LEU A 112 -9.46 -12.49 -2.27
C LEU A 112 -9.74 -13.96 -2.63
N LEU A 113 -9.22 -14.92 -1.86
CA LEU A 113 -9.61 -16.33 -1.98
C LEU A 113 -11.08 -16.54 -1.59
N GLY A 114 -11.57 -15.85 -0.55
CA GLY A 114 -13.00 -15.81 -0.21
C GLY A 114 -13.85 -15.25 -1.36
N THR A 115 -13.37 -14.20 -2.03
CA THR A 115 -13.99 -13.64 -3.24
C THR A 115 -14.01 -14.68 -4.36
N ALA A 116 -12.92 -15.43 -4.57
CA ALA A 116 -12.86 -16.52 -5.54
C ALA A 116 -13.92 -17.59 -5.26
N MET A 117 -14.09 -18.00 -4.00
CA MET A 117 -15.12 -18.99 -3.60
C MET A 117 -16.52 -18.47 -3.93
N ILE A 118 -16.83 -17.23 -3.57
CA ILE A 118 -18.14 -16.61 -3.83
C ILE A 118 -18.41 -16.52 -5.34
N LEU A 119 -17.49 -15.90 -6.09
CA LEU A 119 -17.67 -15.67 -7.53
C LEU A 119 -17.73 -16.97 -8.32
N ASN A 120 -16.94 -17.99 -7.98
CA ASN A 120 -17.01 -19.29 -8.61
C ASN A 120 -18.37 -19.98 -8.39
N HIS A 121 -18.97 -19.78 -7.21
CA HIS A 121 -20.29 -20.32 -6.91
C HIS A 121 -21.41 -19.65 -7.71
N ILE A 122 -21.24 -18.39 -8.10
CA ILE A 122 -22.22 -17.61 -8.87
C ILE A 122 -21.76 -17.32 -10.29
N LYS A 123 -20.75 -18.03 -10.83
CA LYS A 123 -20.14 -17.72 -12.13
C LYS A 123 -21.13 -17.72 -13.29
N GLU A 124 -22.17 -18.55 -13.23
CA GLU A 124 -23.23 -18.61 -14.24
C GLU A 124 -24.14 -17.35 -14.24
N GLU A 125 -24.01 -16.48 -13.23
CA GLU A 125 -24.73 -15.22 -13.10
C GLU A 125 -23.87 -14.00 -13.48
N LEU A 126 -22.57 -14.21 -13.80
CA LEU A 126 -21.64 -13.15 -14.19
C LEU A 126 -21.75 -12.81 -15.68
N ASN A 127 -21.87 -11.52 -16.01
CA ASN A 127 -21.91 -11.00 -17.36
C ASN A 127 -20.54 -10.58 -17.90
N GLY A 128 -19.49 -11.35 -17.63
CA GLY A 128 -18.11 -11.07 -18.04
C GLY A 128 -17.14 -11.85 -17.19
N ASN A 129 -15.88 -11.42 -17.16
CA ASN A 129 -14.82 -12.16 -16.50
C ASN A 129 -14.29 -11.41 -15.26
N VAL A 130 -13.77 -12.17 -14.30
CA VAL A 130 -13.06 -11.62 -13.15
C VAL A 130 -11.65 -12.22 -13.11
N LYS A 131 -10.63 -11.38 -13.15
CA LYS A 131 -9.25 -11.77 -12.88
C LYS A 131 -8.94 -11.51 -11.40
N LEU A 132 -8.23 -12.44 -10.77
CA LEU A 132 -7.81 -12.33 -9.37
C LEU A 132 -6.28 -12.36 -9.37
N LEU A 133 -5.67 -11.23 -9.04
CA LEU A 133 -4.22 -11.08 -8.97
C LEU A 133 -3.76 -11.17 -7.53
N PHE A 134 -2.99 -12.20 -7.21
CA PHE A 134 -2.23 -12.30 -5.98
C PHE A 134 -0.82 -11.81 -6.27
N GLN A 135 -0.55 -10.58 -5.89
CA GLN A 135 0.66 -9.85 -6.25
C GLN A 135 1.78 -10.07 -5.24
N PRO A 136 2.99 -10.49 -5.67
CA PRO A 136 4.16 -10.58 -4.79
C PRO A 136 4.83 -9.23 -4.64
N GLY A 137 5.52 -9.05 -3.51
CA GLY A 137 6.54 -8.02 -3.32
C GLY A 137 6.04 -6.58 -3.32
N GLU A 138 4.84 -6.29 -2.83
CA GLU A 138 4.30 -4.92 -2.75
C GLU A 138 5.27 -3.98 -2.04
N GLU A 139 5.81 -4.38 -0.91
CA GLU A 139 6.75 -3.62 -0.08
C GLU A 139 8.13 -3.36 -0.76
N LYS A 140 8.31 -3.91 -1.96
CA LYS A 140 9.51 -3.76 -2.80
C LYS A 140 9.20 -3.34 -4.23
N GLY A 141 7.98 -2.85 -4.50
CA GLY A 141 7.56 -2.41 -5.83
C GLY A 141 7.31 -3.58 -6.80
N GLY A 142 6.66 -4.64 -6.34
CA GLY A 142 6.36 -5.83 -7.13
C GLY A 142 5.50 -5.57 -8.34
N SER A 143 4.65 -4.55 -8.30
CA SER A 143 3.81 -4.14 -9.42
C SER A 143 4.62 -3.77 -10.68
N ASP A 144 5.81 -3.18 -10.54
CA ASP A 144 6.72 -2.86 -11.67
C ASP A 144 7.18 -4.10 -12.44
N ILE A 145 7.24 -5.25 -11.77
CA ILE A 145 7.61 -6.53 -12.37
C ILE A 145 6.37 -7.20 -12.95
N VAL A 146 5.31 -7.26 -12.15
CA VAL A 146 4.04 -7.93 -12.51
C VAL A 146 3.41 -7.32 -13.76
N ILE A 147 3.41 -5.97 -13.89
CA ILE A 147 2.79 -5.30 -15.04
C ILE A 147 3.47 -5.65 -16.38
N LYS A 148 4.77 -5.98 -16.37
CA LYS A 148 5.53 -6.37 -17.54
C LYS A 148 5.13 -7.75 -18.09
N GLU A 149 4.41 -8.54 -17.31
CA GLU A 149 3.89 -9.85 -17.70
C GLU A 149 2.48 -9.77 -18.28
N ASN A 150 2.05 -8.58 -18.72
CA ASN A 150 0.78 -8.32 -19.39
C ASN A 150 -0.48 -8.75 -18.58
N VAL A 151 -0.42 -8.68 -17.26
CA VAL A 151 -1.55 -9.07 -16.38
C VAL A 151 -2.82 -8.25 -16.65
N LEU A 152 -2.67 -7.04 -17.21
CA LEU A 152 -3.77 -6.14 -17.59
C LEU A 152 -4.33 -6.39 -18.99
N GLU A 153 -3.84 -7.38 -19.72
CA GLU A 153 -4.39 -7.71 -21.04
C GLU A 153 -5.86 -8.11 -20.92
N GLY A 154 -6.72 -7.44 -21.69
CA GLY A 154 -8.17 -7.65 -21.67
C GLY A 154 -8.87 -7.16 -20.40
N VAL A 155 -8.18 -6.46 -19.48
CA VAL A 155 -8.77 -5.86 -18.28
C VAL A 155 -9.34 -4.48 -18.59
N ASP A 156 -10.55 -4.20 -18.12
CA ASP A 156 -11.24 -2.92 -18.32
C ASP A 156 -11.20 -2.03 -17.06
N ALA A 157 -11.22 -2.63 -15.86
CA ALA A 157 -11.18 -1.92 -14.59
C ALA A 157 -10.46 -2.72 -13.50
N LEU A 158 -10.06 -2.03 -12.44
CA LEU A 158 -9.29 -2.57 -11.32
C LEU A 158 -9.98 -2.28 -10.00
N ALA A 159 -9.84 -3.17 -9.00
CA ALA A 159 -10.17 -2.85 -7.62
C ALA A 159 -9.29 -3.60 -6.63
N THR A 160 -9.05 -2.97 -5.48
CA THR A 160 -8.40 -3.58 -4.33
C THR A 160 -8.97 -3.04 -3.02
N GLY A 161 -8.79 -3.77 -1.94
CA GLY A 161 -9.03 -3.31 -0.59
C GLY A 161 -7.76 -3.48 0.23
N HIS A 162 -7.51 -2.57 1.16
CA HIS A 162 -6.37 -2.64 2.08
C HIS A 162 -6.84 -2.54 3.53
N CYS A 163 -6.23 -3.31 4.42
CA CYS A 163 -6.46 -3.25 5.86
C CYS A 163 -6.28 -1.84 6.40
N TRP A 164 -7.29 -1.34 7.16
CA TRP A 164 -7.20 0.01 7.73
C TRP A 164 -7.58 0.02 9.21
N PRO A 165 -6.61 -0.03 10.13
CA PRO A 165 -6.87 -0.24 11.56
C PRO A 165 -7.56 0.93 12.27
N THR A 166 -7.63 2.11 11.63
CA THR A 166 -8.37 3.26 12.20
C THR A 166 -9.85 3.28 11.86
N ILE A 167 -10.28 2.41 10.95
CA ILE A 167 -11.68 2.16 10.63
C ILE A 167 -12.08 0.87 11.34
N GLU A 168 -13.25 0.87 11.99
CA GLU A 168 -13.77 -0.31 12.68
C GLU A 168 -14.14 -1.42 11.71
N SER A 169 -13.91 -2.66 12.11
CA SER A 169 -14.34 -3.84 11.36
C SER A 169 -15.85 -3.82 11.11
N GLY A 170 -16.22 -4.06 9.85
CA GLY A 170 -17.61 -3.91 9.37
C GLY A 170 -17.88 -2.57 8.67
N LYS A 171 -16.94 -1.64 8.69
CA LYS A 171 -17.00 -0.38 7.94
C LYS A 171 -15.91 -0.32 6.87
N ILE A 172 -16.09 0.55 5.89
CA ILE A 172 -15.08 0.83 4.85
C ILE A 172 -14.95 2.33 4.62
N GLY A 173 -13.77 2.73 4.13
CA GLY A 173 -13.52 4.08 3.61
C GLY A 173 -13.26 4.06 2.10
N ILE A 174 -13.79 5.06 1.39
CA ILE A 174 -13.50 5.29 -0.03
C ILE A 174 -13.03 6.72 -0.19
N ALA A 175 -11.79 6.90 -0.67
CA ALA A 175 -11.28 8.24 -0.96
C ALA A 175 -11.97 8.84 -2.20
N ARG A 176 -12.37 10.11 -2.08
CA ARG A 176 -13.06 10.84 -3.16
C ARG A 176 -12.15 11.17 -4.35
N ASN A 177 -10.85 11.01 -4.20
CA ASN A 177 -9.83 11.25 -5.22
C ASN A 177 -8.56 10.48 -4.88
N CYS A 178 -7.55 11.16 -4.34
CA CYS A 178 -6.29 10.54 -3.91
C CYS A 178 -6.54 9.68 -2.64
N ALA A 179 -6.27 8.39 -2.75
CA ALA A 179 -6.30 7.48 -1.60
C ALA A 179 -4.94 7.44 -0.90
N MET A 180 -3.86 7.18 -1.63
CA MET A 180 -2.50 7.09 -1.09
C MET A 180 -1.56 8.07 -1.80
N ALA A 181 -0.57 8.59 -1.07
CA ALA A 181 0.33 9.60 -1.59
C ALA A 181 1.35 9.07 -2.59
N ALA A 182 1.74 9.92 -3.52
CA ALA A 182 2.98 9.77 -4.27
C ALA A 182 4.19 9.94 -3.32
N THR A 183 5.24 9.21 -3.61
CA THR A 183 6.41 9.11 -2.72
C THR A 183 7.70 9.42 -3.44
N ASN A 184 8.68 9.96 -2.71
CA ASN A 184 10.08 10.03 -3.12
C ASN A 184 10.97 9.97 -1.89
N THR A 185 12.24 9.57 -2.05
CA THR A 185 13.26 9.71 -1.03
C THR A 185 14.39 10.59 -1.53
N PHE A 186 15.11 11.22 -0.61
CA PHE A 186 16.26 12.05 -0.93
C PHE A 186 17.43 11.76 0.00
N GLU A 187 18.65 11.98 -0.54
CA GLU A 187 19.88 12.04 0.21
C GLU A 187 20.62 13.34 -0.10
N ILE A 188 21.09 13.99 0.95
CA ILE A 188 21.87 15.22 0.89
C ILE A 188 23.22 14.92 1.52
N THR A 189 24.29 15.00 0.73
CA THR A 189 25.66 14.96 1.22
C THR A 189 26.21 16.36 1.22
N ILE A 190 26.45 16.92 2.41
CA ILE A 190 27.11 18.23 2.61
C ILE A 190 28.61 17.99 2.75
N ILE A 191 29.38 18.67 1.91
CA ILE A 191 30.83 18.55 1.84
C ILE A 191 31.45 19.85 2.39
N GLY A 192 32.05 19.73 3.55
CA GLY A 192 32.75 20.80 4.25
C GLY A 192 34.27 20.67 4.13
N LYS A 193 34.94 21.19 5.15
CA LYS A 193 36.39 21.07 5.36
C LYS A 193 36.63 20.82 6.84
N GLY A 194 37.00 19.59 7.16
CA GLY A 194 37.27 19.18 8.52
C GLY A 194 38.55 19.77 9.11
N GLY A 195 38.71 19.57 10.44
CA GLY A 195 39.90 20.03 11.14
C GLY A 195 39.80 19.89 12.66
N HIS A 196 40.69 20.56 13.36
CA HIS A 196 40.74 20.51 14.80
C HIS A 196 39.56 21.29 15.42
N GLY A 197 38.84 20.70 16.39
CA GLY A 197 37.65 21.29 17.02
C GLY A 197 37.90 22.63 17.74
N ALA A 198 39.16 22.95 18.08
CA ALA A 198 39.55 24.24 18.64
C ALA A 198 39.90 25.32 17.58
N GLU A 199 39.94 24.96 16.30
CA GLU A 199 40.25 25.85 15.18
C GLU A 199 39.12 25.94 14.14
N PRO A 200 37.85 26.19 14.54
CA PRO A 200 36.71 26.15 13.60
C PRO A 200 36.82 27.21 12.49
N HIS A 201 37.56 28.30 12.70
CA HIS A 201 37.81 29.37 11.74
C HIS A 201 38.64 28.90 10.52
N ASN A 202 39.36 27.80 10.62
CA ASN A 202 40.12 27.15 9.54
C ASN A 202 39.32 26.05 8.80
N CYS A 203 38.10 25.82 9.23
CA CYS A 203 37.23 24.75 8.76
C CYS A 203 36.00 25.30 8.01
N ILE A 204 35.29 24.39 7.34
CA ILE A 204 33.90 24.57 6.92
C ILE A 204 33.15 23.42 7.59
N ASP A 205 32.47 23.72 8.70
CA ASP A 205 31.85 22.70 9.54
C ASP A 205 30.55 22.18 8.92
N PRO A 206 30.51 20.93 8.40
CA PRO A 206 29.33 20.40 7.75
C PRO A 206 28.20 20.06 8.74
N ILE A 207 28.47 19.95 10.04
CA ILE A 207 27.43 19.80 11.09
C ILE A 207 26.64 21.10 11.22
N ALA A 208 27.35 22.24 11.30
CA ALA A 208 26.71 23.55 11.36
C ALA A 208 25.88 23.84 10.11
N VAL A 209 26.44 23.55 8.92
CA VAL A 209 25.73 23.68 7.63
C VAL A 209 24.55 22.75 7.56
N GLY A 210 24.69 21.47 8.00
CA GLY A 210 23.61 20.49 8.04
C GLY A 210 22.44 20.91 8.93
N ASN A 211 22.72 21.52 10.07
CA ASN A 211 21.69 22.09 10.93
C ASN A 211 20.94 23.25 10.25
N ALA A 212 21.66 24.15 9.55
CA ALA A 212 21.07 25.25 8.79
C ALA A 212 20.18 24.72 7.65
N VAL A 213 20.64 23.69 6.91
CA VAL A 213 19.87 22.99 5.86
C VAL A 213 18.63 22.37 6.49
N TYR A 214 18.75 21.59 7.57
CA TYR A 214 17.63 20.95 8.27
C TYR A 214 16.57 21.98 8.69
N SER A 215 16.97 23.08 9.31
CA SER A 215 16.07 24.15 9.75
C SER A 215 15.34 24.82 8.57
N SER A 216 16.04 25.00 7.46
CA SER A 216 15.46 25.59 6.23
C SER A 216 14.46 24.66 5.55
N ILE A 217 14.71 23.35 5.57
CA ILE A 217 13.80 22.31 5.05
C ILE A 217 12.43 22.37 5.74
N GLN A 218 12.38 22.63 7.07
CA GLN A 218 11.13 22.72 7.83
C GLN A 218 10.21 23.85 7.33
N GLN A 219 10.75 24.82 6.61
CA GLN A 219 9.97 25.93 6.06
C GLN A 219 9.29 25.59 4.71
N ILE A 220 9.62 24.48 4.08
CA ILE A 220 9.03 24.10 2.79
C ILE A 220 7.51 23.99 2.93
N VAL A 221 7.04 23.08 3.79
CA VAL A 221 5.60 22.84 3.98
C VAL A 221 4.91 24.07 4.55
N SER A 222 5.53 24.75 5.52
CA SER A 222 4.88 25.85 6.24
C SER A 222 4.89 27.19 5.48
N ARG A 223 5.74 27.40 4.46
CA ARG A 223 5.95 28.70 3.79
C ARG A 223 5.97 28.67 2.27
N LYS A 224 6.04 27.47 1.66
CA LYS A 224 6.15 27.35 0.19
C LYS A 224 5.01 26.55 -0.43
N ILE A 225 4.27 25.78 0.37
CA ILE A 225 3.15 24.97 -0.08
C ILE A 225 1.84 25.59 0.40
N ASP A 226 0.83 25.56 -0.44
CA ASP A 226 -0.52 25.95 -0.04
C ASP A 226 -1.00 25.04 1.12
N PRO A 227 -1.45 25.60 2.26
CA PRO A 227 -1.80 24.83 3.45
C PRO A 227 -2.94 23.84 3.26
N VAL A 228 -3.74 23.95 2.19
CA VAL A 228 -4.81 22.99 1.86
C VAL A 228 -4.29 21.80 1.04
N ILE A 229 -3.04 21.82 0.59
CA ILE A 229 -2.44 20.72 -0.18
C ILE A 229 -1.64 19.83 0.77
N PRO A 230 -2.03 18.56 0.98
CA PRO A 230 -1.27 17.62 1.78
C PRO A 230 0.12 17.34 1.21
N VAL A 231 1.16 17.70 1.98
CA VAL A 231 2.57 17.43 1.67
C VAL A 231 3.31 17.08 2.95
N VAL A 232 4.17 16.08 2.89
CA VAL A 232 5.12 15.73 3.94
C VAL A 232 6.54 15.84 3.40
N VAL A 233 7.42 16.51 4.15
CA VAL A 233 8.87 16.50 3.95
C VAL A 233 9.51 16.20 5.28
N SER A 234 10.12 15.01 5.40
CA SER A 234 10.75 14.56 6.65
C SER A 234 12.20 14.19 6.41
N VAL A 235 13.09 14.73 7.26
CA VAL A 235 14.46 14.24 7.40
C VAL A 235 14.44 13.14 8.45
N CYS A 236 14.80 11.92 8.06
CA CYS A 236 14.72 10.73 8.92
C CYS A 236 16.08 10.26 9.44
N SER A 237 17.16 10.75 8.83
CA SER A 237 18.53 10.42 9.24
C SER A 237 19.41 11.67 9.12
N PHE A 238 20.28 11.89 10.11
CA PHE A 238 21.24 12.98 10.14
C PHE A 238 22.53 12.46 10.79
N ASN A 239 23.57 12.24 9.97
CA ASN A 239 24.81 11.61 10.41
C ASN A 239 26.02 12.46 10.05
N SER A 240 26.87 12.73 11.04
CA SER A 240 28.14 13.41 10.86
C SER A 240 29.05 13.25 12.07
N GLY A 241 30.37 13.21 11.82
CA GLY A 241 31.39 13.16 12.87
C GLY A 241 31.43 11.85 13.64
N VAL A 242 32.62 11.55 14.20
CA VAL A 242 32.86 10.35 15.02
C VAL A 242 33.64 10.65 16.28
N SER A 243 34.15 11.90 16.45
CA SER A 243 35.01 12.29 17.56
C SER A 243 34.65 13.67 18.10
N LYS A 244 34.72 13.83 19.43
CA LYS A 244 34.36 15.07 20.14
C LYS A 244 35.28 16.28 19.89
N ASN A 245 36.44 16.09 19.29
CA ASN A 245 37.46 17.14 19.09
C ASN A 245 37.88 17.28 17.61
N ILE A 246 37.14 16.64 16.67
CA ILE A 246 37.41 16.71 15.23
C ILE A 246 36.14 17.22 14.54
N ILE A 247 36.27 18.31 13.77
CA ILE A 247 35.25 18.77 12.82
C ILE A 247 35.35 17.83 11.61
N PRO A 248 34.26 17.15 11.19
CA PRO A 248 34.27 16.21 10.09
C PRO A 248 34.32 16.92 8.72
N ASP A 249 34.56 16.16 7.66
CA ASP A 249 34.49 16.67 6.27
C ASP A 249 33.08 16.57 5.68
N ILE A 250 32.25 15.67 6.20
CA ILE A 250 30.97 15.30 5.56
C ILE A 250 29.83 15.22 6.59
N CYS A 251 28.65 15.68 6.16
CA CYS A 251 27.38 15.44 6.85
C CYS A 251 26.35 14.89 5.85
N ILE A 252 25.62 13.84 6.24
CA ILE A 252 24.63 13.18 5.39
C ILE A 252 23.26 13.29 6.06
N LEU A 253 22.29 13.83 5.30
CA LEU A 253 20.87 13.85 5.67
C LEU A 253 20.09 13.00 4.68
N GLN A 254 19.20 12.15 5.20
CA GLN A 254 18.31 11.33 4.38
C GLN A 254 16.87 11.55 4.80
N GLY A 255 15.96 11.49 3.83
CA GLY A 255 14.56 11.74 4.12
C GLY A 255 13.60 11.34 3.02
N THR A 256 12.34 11.73 3.23
CA THR A 256 11.24 11.37 2.35
C THR A 256 10.34 12.57 2.03
N ILE A 257 9.77 12.55 0.82
CA ILE A 257 8.74 13.47 0.37
C ILE A 257 7.48 12.66 0.09
N ARG A 258 6.32 13.16 0.52
CA ARG A 258 5.00 12.61 0.22
C ARG A 258 4.10 13.74 -0.28
N ALA A 259 3.31 13.50 -1.32
CA ALA A 259 2.33 14.47 -1.82
C ALA A 259 1.18 13.78 -2.56
N ILE A 260 0.14 14.53 -2.86
CA ILE A 260 -1.08 14.02 -3.52
C ILE A 260 -0.91 13.68 -5.01
N SER A 261 0.22 14.00 -5.61
CA SER A 261 0.54 13.64 -7.00
C SER A 261 2.06 13.65 -7.22
N GLN A 262 2.51 12.98 -8.28
CA GLN A 262 3.91 12.93 -8.64
C GLN A 262 4.45 14.30 -9.11
N GLU A 263 3.61 15.13 -9.76
CA GLU A 263 3.96 16.49 -10.14
C GLU A 263 4.26 17.34 -8.90
N LYS A 264 3.47 17.17 -7.83
CA LYS A 264 3.68 17.90 -6.58
C LYS A 264 4.96 17.40 -5.86
N VAL A 265 5.26 16.11 -5.89
CA VAL A 265 6.53 15.55 -5.38
C VAL A 265 7.73 16.15 -6.12
N ILE A 266 7.65 16.25 -7.45
CA ILE A 266 8.70 16.86 -8.28
C ILE A 266 8.89 18.34 -7.95
N GLU A 267 7.80 19.10 -7.80
CA GLU A 267 7.83 20.51 -7.40
C GLU A 267 8.53 20.69 -6.05
N VAL A 268 8.10 19.93 -5.03
CA VAL A 268 8.67 19.97 -3.67
C VAL A 268 10.15 19.57 -3.68
N SER A 269 10.51 18.54 -4.44
CA SER A 269 11.91 18.11 -4.62
C SER A 269 12.79 19.22 -5.18
N LYS A 270 12.31 19.99 -6.17
CA LYS A 270 13.03 21.14 -6.73
C LYS A 270 13.22 22.26 -5.70
N ILE A 271 12.17 22.55 -4.90
CA ILE A 271 12.27 23.54 -3.81
C ILE A 271 13.31 23.09 -2.79
N LEU A 272 13.28 21.82 -2.39
CA LEU A 272 14.24 21.22 -1.45
C LEU A 272 15.67 21.34 -1.98
N GLU A 273 15.94 20.93 -3.21
CA GLU A 273 17.26 21.00 -3.82
C GLU A 273 17.78 22.45 -3.86
N ASN A 274 16.95 23.40 -4.26
CA ASN A 274 17.33 24.81 -4.32
C ASN A 274 17.69 25.37 -2.93
N ILE A 275 16.94 25.00 -1.88
CA ILE A 275 17.27 25.38 -0.50
C ILE A 275 18.61 24.80 -0.09
N VAL A 276 18.84 23.52 -0.29
CA VAL A 276 20.08 22.83 0.06
C VAL A 276 21.28 23.51 -0.58
N ARG A 277 21.26 23.70 -1.90
CA ARG A 277 22.35 24.33 -2.65
C ARG A 277 22.61 25.77 -2.21
N SER A 278 21.54 26.54 -1.94
CA SER A 278 21.67 27.94 -1.52
C SER A 278 22.27 28.07 -0.12
N VAL A 279 21.81 27.23 0.83
CA VAL A 279 22.35 27.23 2.20
C VAL A 279 23.80 26.77 2.22
N CYS A 280 24.15 25.67 1.55
CA CYS A 280 25.53 25.21 1.46
C CYS A 280 26.45 26.29 0.88
N LYS A 281 26.06 26.93 -0.23
CA LYS A 281 26.82 28.02 -0.85
C LYS A 281 27.00 29.21 0.09
N ALA A 282 25.97 29.60 0.86
CA ALA A 282 26.06 30.70 1.81
C ALA A 282 27.07 30.44 2.95
N HIS A 283 27.30 29.18 3.28
CA HIS A 283 28.28 28.74 4.29
C HIS A 283 29.64 28.31 3.69
N GLY A 284 29.84 28.44 2.38
CA GLY A 284 31.07 28.05 1.71
C GLY A 284 31.27 26.53 1.57
N ALA A 285 30.24 25.74 1.84
CA ALA A 285 30.22 24.30 1.66
C ALA A 285 29.78 23.89 0.24
N ASP A 286 30.18 22.71 -0.21
CA ASP A 286 29.61 22.07 -1.39
C ASP A 286 28.53 21.02 -0.98
N CYS A 287 27.73 20.54 -1.94
CA CYS A 287 26.74 19.51 -1.66
C CYS A 287 26.42 18.65 -2.89
N LYS A 288 26.06 17.39 -2.61
CA LYS A 288 25.38 16.52 -3.56
C LYS A 288 23.92 16.34 -3.10
N PHE A 289 23.03 16.33 -4.06
CA PHE A 289 21.61 16.05 -3.84
C PHE A 289 21.18 14.91 -4.75
N GLU A 290 20.79 13.81 -4.13
CA GLU A 290 20.33 12.61 -4.81
C GLU A 290 18.88 12.35 -4.44
N LYS A 291 18.09 11.82 -5.39
CA LYS A 291 16.70 11.42 -5.18
C LYS A 291 16.45 10.07 -5.84
N SER A 292 15.68 9.22 -5.22
CA SER A 292 15.20 8.00 -5.86
C SER A 292 13.96 8.29 -6.70
N ALA A 293 13.71 7.43 -7.68
CA ALA A 293 12.37 7.33 -8.23
C ALA A 293 11.43 6.79 -7.13
N GLY A 294 10.33 7.48 -6.91
CA GLY A 294 9.31 7.04 -5.93
C GLY A 294 8.06 6.49 -6.61
N GLY A 295 7.12 6.01 -5.82
CA GLY A 295 5.81 5.53 -6.28
C GLY A 295 4.87 6.68 -6.64
N ASP A 296 3.94 6.42 -7.55
CA ASP A 296 2.86 7.33 -7.90
C ASP A 296 1.77 7.38 -6.81
N ALA A 297 0.91 8.40 -6.87
CA ALA A 297 -0.26 8.47 -6.02
C ALA A 297 -1.35 7.50 -6.49
N VAL A 298 -2.05 6.88 -5.55
CA VAL A 298 -3.25 6.07 -5.84
C VAL A 298 -4.43 7.03 -6.04
N ILE A 299 -4.87 7.19 -7.27
CA ILE A 299 -5.98 8.09 -7.63
C ILE A 299 -7.18 7.26 -8.05
N ASN A 300 -8.24 7.30 -7.27
CA ASN A 300 -9.48 6.59 -7.56
C ASN A 300 -10.21 7.20 -8.77
N ASP A 301 -10.66 6.36 -9.69
CA ASP A 301 -11.50 6.78 -10.81
C ASP A 301 -12.91 7.16 -10.33
N LYS A 302 -13.47 8.26 -10.86
CA LYS A 302 -14.76 8.80 -10.42
C LYS A 302 -15.92 7.83 -10.58
N ASN A 303 -15.97 7.08 -11.68
CA ASN A 303 -17.04 6.11 -11.94
C ASN A 303 -16.88 4.89 -11.02
N MET A 304 -15.62 4.48 -10.78
CA MET A 304 -15.31 3.37 -9.87
C MET A 304 -15.60 3.76 -8.40
N ILE A 305 -15.41 5.01 -7.99
CA ILE A 305 -15.82 5.50 -6.66
C ILE A 305 -17.33 5.33 -6.46
N GLU A 306 -18.13 5.81 -7.42
CA GLU A 306 -19.59 5.71 -7.30
C GLU A 306 -20.08 4.26 -7.35
N LEU A 307 -19.48 3.43 -8.19
CA LEU A 307 -19.74 2.00 -8.22
C LEU A 307 -19.39 1.34 -6.88
N GLY A 308 -18.19 1.60 -6.35
CA GLY A 308 -17.73 1.06 -5.09
C GLY A 308 -18.63 1.45 -3.92
N ARG A 309 -19.04 2.73 -3.87
CA ARG A 309 -19.97 3.22 -2.85
C ARG A 309 -21.30 2.46 -2.91
N ARG A 310 -21.92 2.34 -4.09
CA ARG A 310 -23.19 1.61 -4.28
C ARG A 310 -23.06 0.13 -3.88
N SER A 311 -21.99 -0.53 -4.31
CA SER A 311 -21.74 -1.95 -3.98
C SER A 311 -21.53 -2.14 -2.49
N ALA A 312 -20.80 -1.21 -1.85
CA ALA A 312 -20.58 -1.23 -0.42
C ALA A 312 -21.88 -1.03 0.38
N CYS A 313 -22.72 -0.06 -0.01
CA CYS A 313 -24.01 0.16 0.64
C CYS A 313 -24.93 -1.07 0.56
N LYS A 314 -24.92 -1.82 -0.55
CA LYS A 314 -25.67 -3.10 -0.66
C LYS A 314 -25.20 -4.15 0.35
N ILE A 315 -23.90 -4.20 0.62
CA ILE A 315 -23.30 -5.20 1.51
C ILE A 315 -23.36 -4.76 2.97
N LEU A 316 -23.06 -3.49 3.27
CA LEU A 316 -22.82 -3.01 4.62
C LEU A 316 -23.94 -2.12 5.19
N GLY A 317 -24.75 -1.50 4.35
CA GLY A 317 -25.60 -0.35 4.70
C GLY A 317 -24.84 0.97 4.52
N ASP A 318 -25.58 2.05 4.25
CA ASP A 318 -25.01 3.38 3.95
C ASP A 318 -24.22 3.95 5.15
N GLU A 319 -24.66 3.67 6.37
CA GLU A 319 -24.05 4.10 7.63
C GLU A 319 -22.65 3.52 7.89
N ASN A 320 -22.27 2.46 7.15
CA ASN A 320 -20.99 1.78 7.30
C ASN A 320 -20.02 2.08 6.13
N VAL A 321 -20.37 3.05 5.27
CA VAL A 321 -19.57 3.48 4.12
C VAL A 321 -19.15 4.93 4.30
N GLU A 322 -17.87 5.14 4.61
CA GLU A 322 -17.29 6.46 4.86
C GLU A 322 -16.61 7.01 3.59
N MET A 323 -16.96 8.23 3.19
CA MET A 323 -16.27 8.93 2.10
C MET A 323 -15.14 9.77 2.67
N ILE A 324 -13.90 9.44 2.29
CA ILE A 324 -12.67 10.05 2.82
C ILE A 324 -12.24 11.24 1.94
N ASP A 325 -12.08 12.40 2.55
CA ASP A 325 -11.68 13.63 1.86
C ASP A 325 -10.15 13.83 1.79
N PHE A 326 -9.41 13.24 2.70
CA PHE A 326 -7.95 13.38 2.80
C PHE A 326 -7.23 12.06 2.56
N PRO A 327 -6.15 12.05 1.75
CA PRO A 327 -5.39 10.84 1.48
C PRO A 327 -4.64 10.35 2.71
N ALA A 328 -4.35 9.05 2.76
CA ALA A 328 -3.25 8.54 3.56
C ALA A 328 -1.92 8.98 2.93
N MET A 329 -0.98 9.44 3.78
CA MET A 329 0.33 9.89 3.30
C MET A 329 1.35 8.74 3.19
N THR A 330 0.89 7.49 3.23
CA THR A 330 1.64 6.28 2.88
C THR A 330 1.62 6.03 1.38
N GLY A 331 2.55 5.22 0.86
CA GLY A 331 2.59 4.81 -0.55
C GLY A 331 1.94 3.45 -0.76
N GLU A 332 1.63 3.13 -2.03
CA GLU A 332 1.04 1.86 -2.44
C GLU A 332 1.35 1.64 -3.94
N ASP A 333 1.87 0.48 -4.30
CA ASP A 333 2.31 0.20 -5.66
C ASP A 333 1.18 -0.16 -6.64
N PHE A 334 -0.05 -0.37 -6.14
CA PHE A 334 -1.26 -0.51 -6.96
C PHE A 334 -1.50 0.70 -7.88
N ALA A 335 -0.94 1.86 -7.52
CA ALA A 335 -0.93 3.06 -8.35
C ALA A 335 -0.43 2.81 -9.78
N ILE A 336 0.52 1.90 -9.96
CA ILE A 336 1.10 1.57 -11.28
C ILE A 336 0.04 0.99 -12.22
N TYR A 337 -0.78 0.08 -11.73
CA TYR A 337 -1.88 -0.47 -12.53
C TYR A 337 -2.96 0.58 -12.83
N MET A 338 -3.22 1.49 -11.87
CA MET A 338 -4.23 2.54 -12.03
C MET A 338 -3.83 3.64 -13.02
N LYS A 339 -2.58 3.71 -13.45
CA LYS A 339 -2.14 4.55 -14.59
C LYS A 339 -2.65 4.00 -15.92
N GLU A 340 -2.82 2.70 -16.00
CA GLU A 340 -3.17 2.00 -17.25
C GLU A 340 -4.70 1.79 -17.38
N LYS A 341 -5.38 1.64 -16.23
CA LYS A 341 -6.81 1.30 -16.19
C LYS A 341 -7.53 2.04 -15.07
N PRO A 342 -8.82 2.39 -15.26
CA PRO A 342 -9.63 2.97 -14.18
C PRO A 342 -9.70 2.00 -13.00
N GLY A 343 -9.44 2.51 -11.79
CA GLY A 343 -9.32 1.65 -10.61
C GLY A 343 -9.97 2.24 -9.36
N LEU A 344 -10.20 1.38 -8.38
CA LEU A 344 -10.69 1.70 -7.06
C LEU A 344 -9.82 1.06 -5.97
N PHE A 345 -9.31 1.91 -5.10
CA PHE A 345 -8.68 1.51 -3.85
C PHE A 345 -9.61 1.82 -2.68
N MET A 346 -9.86 0.84 -1.82
CA MET A 346 -10.76 0.94 -0.67
C MET A 346 -10.01 0.65 0.64
N TYR A 347 -10.31 1.40 1.67
CA TYR A 347 -9.86 1.12 3.03
C TYR A 347 -10.86 0.18 3.71
N ILE A 348 -10.43 -1.03 4.02
CA ILE A 348 -11.25 -2.04 4.72
C ILE A 348 -11.00 -1.90 6.22
N GLY A 349 -12.03 -1.56 6.97
CA GLY A 349 -11.94 -1.45 8.42
C GLY A 349 -11.61 -2.79 9.06
N VAL A 350 -10.52 -2.81 9.85
CA VAL A 350 -10.04 -4.01 10.55
C VAL A 350 -9.87 -3.78 12.05
N GLY A 351 -10.05 -2.53 12.51
CA GLY A 351 -9.91 -2.17 13.91
C GLY A 351 -11.05 -2.70 14.80
N ASN A 352 -10.75 -2.95 16.07
CA ASN A 352 -11.75 -3.28 17.09
C ASN A 352 -11.25 -2.82 18.46
N LYS A 353 -11.83 -1.74 18.99
CA LYS A 353 -11.44 -1.16 20.28
C LYS A 353 -11.70 -2.07 21.46
N GLU A 354 -12.81 -2.82 21.43
CA GLU A 354 -13.19 -3.74 22.51
C GLU A 354 -12.19 -4.90 22.65
N LYS A 355 -11.58 -5.31 21.52
CA LYS A 355 -10.55 -6.36 21.47
C LYS A 355 -9.11 -5.82 21.55
N ASN A 356 -8.93 -4.50 21.75
CA ASN A 356 -7.63 -3.82 21.70
C ASN A 356 -6.88 -3.96 20.35
N ILE A 357 -7.61 -4.18 19.26
CA ILE A 357 -7.08 -4.24 17.90
C ILE A 357 -7.06 -2.80 17.33
N ASN A 358 -5.97 -2.07 17.59
CA ASN A 358 -5.85 -0.64 17.27
C ASN A 358 -4.43 -0.20 16.89
N TYR A 359 -3.47 -1.12 16.83
CA TYR A 359 -2.11 -0.82 16.38
C TYR A 359 -2.11 -0.47 14.89
N ARG A 360 -1.23 0.46 14.52
CA ARG A 360 -1.06 0.90 13.13
C ARG A 360 -0.35 -0.16 12.30
N LEU A 361 -0.47 -0.03 10.98
CA LEU A 361 0.32 -0.82 10.02
C LEU A 361 1.81 -0.70 10.35
N HIS A 362 2.58 -1.75 10.05
CA HIS A 362 4.01 -1.90 10.32
C HIS A 362 4.39 -1.90 11.81
N ASN A 363 3.41 -2.00 12.71
CA ASN A 363 3.68 -2.18 14.14
C ASN A 363 3.81 -3.68 14.46
N ASN A 364 4.75 -4.05 15.33
CA ASN A 364 5.00 -5.43 15.75
C ASN A 364 3.85 -6.08 16.57
N LYS A 365 2.81 -5.28 16.91
CA LYS A 365 1.56 -5.72 17.55
C LYS A 365 0.34 -5.48 16.68
N PHE A 366 0.52 -5.22 15.39
CA PHE A 366 -0.60 -5.12 14.45
C PHE A 366 -1.38 -6.43 14.42
N ASP A 367 -2.70 -6.34 14.42
CA ASP A 367 -3.63 -7.44 14.20
C ASP A 367 -4.94 -6.89 13.62
N ILE A 368 -5.83 -7.77 13.23
CA ILE A 368 -7.12 -7.44 12.62
C ILE A 368 -8.28 -8.12 13.36
N ASP A 369 -9.46 -7.52 13.36
CA ASP A 369 -10.69 -8.26 13.66
C ASP A 369 -11.09 -9.10 12.46
N GLU A 370 -10.91 -10.42 12.55
CA GLU A 370 -11.15 -11.38 11.47
C GLU A 370 -12.59 -11.37 10.91
N LYS A 371 -13.52 -10.64 11.53
CA LYS A 371 -14.85 -10.37 10.94
C LYS A 371 -14.74 -9.61 9.61
N CYS A 372 -13.71 -8.80 9.43
CA CYS A 372 -13.47 -8.05 8.20
C CYS A 372 -13.29 -8.95 6.97
N LEU A 373 -12.78 -10.18 7.13
CA LEU A 373 -12.47 -11.10 6.03
C LEU A 373 -13.69 -11.42 5.18
N SER A 374 -14.79 -11.86 5.81
CA SER A 374 -16.05 -12.15 5.10
C SER A 374 -16.71 -10.88 4.54
N THR A 375 -16.54 -9.75 5.22
CA THR A 375 -17.00 -8.43 4.76
C THR A 375 -16.29 -8.03 3.47
N ALA A 376 -14.97 -8.07 3.45
CA ALA A 376 -14.15 -7.72 2.28
C ALA A 376 -14.43 -8.67 1.10
N SER A 377 -14.52 -10.00 1.35
CA SER A 377 -14.86 -10.98 0.31
C SER A 377 -16.23 -10.70 -0.31
N SER A 378 -17.23 -10.36 0.52
CA SER A 378 -18.57 -10.01 0.02
C SER A 378 -18.55 -8.71 -0.79
N LEU A 379 -17.84 -7.70 -0.31
CA LEU A 379 -17.74 -6.40 -0.96
C LEU A 379 -17.07 -6.50 -2.34
N LEU A 380 -15.90 -7.14 -2.44
CA LEU A 380 -15.18 -7.32 -3.69
C LEU A 380 -16.01 -8.15 -4.69
N SER A 381 -16.73 -9.18 -4.21
CA SER A 381 -17.63 -9.97 -5.05
C SER A 381 -18.79 -9.13 -5.58
N GLN A 382 -19.43 -8.32 -4.71
CA GLN A 382 -20.54 -7.45 -5.13
C GLN A 382 -20.07 -6.38 -6.11
N LEU A 383 -18.89 -5.80 -5.88
CA LEU A 383 -18.29 -4.83 -6.78
C LEU A 383 -18.06 -5.42 -8.17
N ALA A 384 -17.51 -6.63 -8.25
CA ALA A 384 -17.30 -7.34 -9.52
C ALA A 384 -18.63 -7.58 -10.23
N VAL A 385 -19.65 -8.09 -9.54
CA VAL A 385 -20.99 -8.30 -10.10
C VAL A 385 -21.58 -6.99 -10.61
N ASP A 386 -21.55 -5.93 -9.81
CA ASP A 386 -22.13 -4.65 -10.17
C ASP A 386 -21.40 -3.99 -11.35
N TYR A 387 -20.07 -4.16 -11.45
CA TYR A 387 -19.29 -3.70 -12.60
C TYR A 387 -19.71 -4.42 -13.88
N LEU A 388 -19.78 -5.75 -13.85
CA LEU A 388 -20.13 -6.57 -15.01
C LEU A 388 -21.61 -6.44 -15.44
N CYS A 389 -22.49 -6.00 -14.54
CA CYS A 389 -23.90 -5.76 -14.84
C CYS A 389 -24.20 -4.36 -15.43
N GLN A 390 -23.22 -3.45 -15.47
CA GLN A 390 -23.42 -2.09 -16.04
C GLN A 390 -23.37 -2.08 -17.57
N PHE A 391 -22.95 -3.15 -18.18
CA PHE A 391 -22.72 -3.31 -19.60
C PHE A 391 -23.40 -4.62 -20.07
#